data_0fddb3cf47f6f4b96a062a429bc954dd
#
_entry.id   0fddb3cf47f6f4b96a062a429bc954dd
#
_cell.length_a   1.000
_cell.length_b   1.000
_cell.length_c   1.000
_cell.angle_alpha   90.00
_cell.angle_beta   90.00
_cell.angle_gamma   90.00
#
_symmetry.space_group_name_H-M   'P 1'
#
loop_
_entity.id
_entity.type
_entity.pdbx_description
1 polymer ?
#
loop_
_entity_poly.entity_id
_entity_poly.type
_entity_poly.pdbx_seq_one_letter_code
_entity_poly.pdbx_strand_id
1 'polypeptide(L)'
;MKKEIHNNLTIENLIRTEYFKKLNINEKKEILNNSNWFNQFNRNQQEKILEGLKYNLDVSWYANPEFNSLQIVQIKLGLIQYLDVSVYAKPEINWMKMNRMREELLKKQIG
;
A
#
# COMPACT_ATOMS: atom_id res chain seq x y z
N MET A 1 -1.99 14.00 27.03
CA MET A 1 -1.66 13.28 26.65
C MET A 1 -1.41 12.94 25.32
N LYS A 2 -0.71 12.06 25.01
CA LYS A 2 -0.40 11.74 23.73
C LYS A 2 -1.53 11.41 22.92
N LYS A 3 -2.67 11.20 23.50
CA LYS A 3 -3.78 10.88 22.74
C LYS A 3 -4.19 11.94 21.83
N GLU A 4 -4.04 13.18 22.18
CA GLU A 4 -4.49 14.26 21.33
C GLU A 4 -3.74 14.30 20.04
N ILE A 5 -2.50 13.89 20.05
CA ILE A 5 -1.71 13.90 18.85
C ILE A 5 -2.28 12.92 17.83
N HIS A 6 -2.85 11.82 18.32
CA HIS A 6 -3.34 10.80 17.44
C HIS A 6 -4.78 11.03 16.96
N ASN A 7 -5.48 11.98 17.56
CA ASN A 7 -6.88 12.21 17.21
C ASN A 7 -7.08 12.61 15.76
N ASN A 8 -6.14 13.32 15.18
CA ASN A 8 -6.27 13.77 13.81
C ASN A 8 -5.43 12.95 12.84
N LEU A 9 -4.87 11.85 13.32
CA LEU A 9 -3.98 11.06 12.50
C LEU A 9 -4.66 9.77 12.09
N THR A 10 -5.00 9.63 10.84
CA THR A 10 -5.54 8.38 10.34
C THR A 10 -4.42 7.37 10.20
N ILE A 11 -4.79 6.10 10.10
CA ILE A 11 -3.79 5.05 9.86
C ILE A 11 -3.07 5.30 8.54
N GLU A 12 -3.80 5.75 7.52
CA GLU A 12 -3.16 6.05 6.23
C GLU A 12 -2.11 7.12 6.35
N ASN A 13 -2.35 8.13 7.16
CA ASN A 13 -1.37 9.18 7.38
C ASN A 13 -0.23 8.69 8.27
N LEU A 14 -0.54 7.86 9.26
CA LEU A 14 0.45 7.34 10.17
C LEU A 14 1.51 6.50 9.44
N ILE A 15 1.07 5.63 8.53
CA ILE A 15 1.99 4.74 7.83
C ILE A 15 2.95 5.47 6.90
N ARG A 16 2.66 6.73 6.59
CA ARG A 16 3.55 7.55 5.77
C ARG A 16 4.59 8.30 6.56
N THR A 17 4.47 8.30 7.90
CA THR A 17 5.40 9.09 8.72
C THR A 17 6.74 8.39 8.86
N GLU A 18 7.78 9.19 9.09
CA GLU A 18 9.10 8.64 9.36
C GLU A 18 9.10 7.82 10.64
N TYR A 19 8.31 8.23 11.61
CA TYR A 19 8.17 7.47 12.84
C TYR A 19 7.75 6.04 12.56
N PHE A 20 6.68 5.86 11.79
CA PHE A 20 6.16 4.53 11.48
C PHE A 20 7.15 3.73 10.63
N LYS A 21 7.77 4.38 9.66
CA LYS A 21 8.71 3.71 8.77
C LYS A 21 9.91 3.13 9.51
N LYS A 22 10.30 3.75 10.62
CA LYS A 22 11.44 3.29 11.40
C LYS A 22 11.11 2.13 12.34
N LEU A 23 9.84 1.84 12.57
CA LEU A 23 9.45 0.73 13.42
C LEU A 23 9.79 -0.59 12.72
N ASN A 24 10.06 -1.63 13.51
CA ASN A 24 10.26 -2.96 12.92
C ASN A 24 8.89 -3.53 12.54
N ILE A 25 8.89 -4.64 11.80
CA ILE A 25 7.65 -5.18 11.29
C ILE A 25 6.72 -5.66 12.40
N ASN A 26 7.25 -6.13 13.52
CA ASN A 26 6.41 -6.58 14.62
C ASN A 26 5.70 -5.41 15.28
N GLU A 27 6.38 -4.30 15.44
CA GLU A 27 5.78 -3.08 15.98
C GLU A 27 4.71 -2.54 15.04
N LYS A 28 4.97 -2.57 13.74
CA LYS A 28 4.00 -2.13 12.74
C LYS A 28 2.75 -3.01 12.80
N LYS A 29 2.94 -4.32 12.90
CA LYS A 29 1.82 -5.25 12.98
C LYS A 29 0.95 -4.98 14.20
N GLU A 30 1.58 -4.71 15.32
CA GLU A 30 0.86 -4.48 16.56
C GLU A 30 -0.06 -3.26 16.45
N ILE A 31 0.46 -2.19 15.86
CA ILE A 31 -0.34 -0.99 15.65
C ILE A 31 -1.52 -1.28 14.71
N LEU A 32 -1.25 -1.98 13.62
CA LEU A 32 -2.28 -2.25 12.61
C LEU A 32 -3.35 -3.21 13.11
N ASN A 33 -2.96 -4.24 13.84
CA ASN A 33 -3.90 -5.23 14.32
C ASN A 33 -4.94 -4.65 15.26
N ASN A 34 -4.65 -3.52 15.86
CA ASN A 34 -5.57 -2.84 16.75
C ASN A 34 -6.38 -1.77 16.04
N SER A 35 -6.31 -1.70 14.71
CA SER A 35 -7.02 -0.67 13.98
C SER A 35 -8.17 -1.24 13.18
N ASN A 36 -9.26 -0.50 13.12
CA ASN A 36 -10.38 -0.87 12.25
C ASN A 36 -9.99 -0.76 10.78
N TRP A 37 -9.07 0.14 10.48
CA TRP A 37 -8.60 0.31 9.11
C TRP A 37 -8.02 -0.99 8.55
N PHE A 38 -7.16 -1.66 9.34
CA PHE A 38 -6.52 -2.89 8.88
C PHE A 38 -7.51 -4.05 8.85
N ASN A 39 -8.43 -4.05 9.80
CA ASN A 39 -9.37 -5.16 9.93
C ASN A 39 -10.44 -5.19 8.85
N GLN A 40 -10.58 -4.14 8.06
CA GLN A 40 -11.52 -4.14 6.94
C GLN A 40 -11.01 -4.98 5.76
N PHE A 41 -9.72 -5.31 5.74
CA PHE A 41 -9.13 -6.06 4.64
C PHE A 41 -9.20 -7.55 4.91
N ASN A 42 -9.33 -8.36 3.84
CA ASN A 42 -9.27 -9.81 4.00
C ASN A 42 -7.82 -10.23 4.24
N ARG A 43 -7.62 -11.50 4.57
CA ARG A 43 -6.29 -11.98 4.93
C ARG A 43 -5.25 -11.75 3.82
N ASN A 44 -5.63 -12.02 2.58
CA ASN A 44 -4.71 -11.85 1.46
C ASN A 44 -4.29 -10.39 1.31
N GLN A 45 -5.26 -9.49 1.42
CA GLN A 45 -4.98 -8.06 1.35
C GLN A 45 -4.11 -7.60 2.51
N GLN A 46 -4.38 -8.11 3.71
CA GLN A 46 -3.58 -7.79 4.88
C GLN A 46 -2.14 -8.23 4.72
N GLU A 47 -1.93 -9.41 4.17
CA GLU A 47 -0.58 -9.91 3.95
C GLU A 47 0.18 -9.02 2.98
N LYS A 48 -0.48 -8.56 1.93
CA LYS A 48 0.19 -7.71 0.95
C LYS A 48 0.47 -6.31 1.52
N ILE A 49 -0.39 -5.82 2.38
CA ILE A 49 -0.14 -4.56 3.07
C ILE A 49 1.09 -4.70 3.98
N LEU A 50 1.14 -5.76 4.77
CA LEU A 50 2.27 -5.97 5.67
C LEU A 50 3.57 -6.17 4.88
N GLU A 51 3.50 -6.88 3.77
CA GLU A 51 4.67 -7.08 2.94
C GLU A 51 5.19 -5.76 2.39
N GLY A 52 4.29 -4.90 1.93
CA GLY A 52 4.69 -3.59 1.44
C GLY A 52 5.30 -2.73 2.54
N LEU A 53 4.72 -2.77 3.74
CA LEU A 53 5.23 -1.99 4.85
C LEU A 53 6.60 -2.48 5.31
N LYS A 54 6.86 -3.77 5.18
CA LYS A 54 8.17 -4.32 5.51
C LYS A 54 9.26 -3.68 4.67
N TYR A 55 8.95 -3.35 3.42
CA TYR A 55 9.91 -2.74 2.50
C TYR A 55 9.69 -1.23 2.35
N ASN A 56 8.88 -0.65 3.23
CA ASN A 56 8.62 0.79 3.24
C ASN A 56 8.00 1.32 1.95
N LEU A 57 7.16 0.51 1.31
CA LEU A 57 6.39 0.97 0.17
C LEU A 57 5.20 1.80 0.66
N ASP A 58 4.73 2.71 -0.17
CA ASP A 58 3.53 3.48 0.14
C ASP A 58 2.31 2.62 -0.19
N VAL A 59 1.90 1.79 0.77
CA VAL A 59 0.82 0.83 0.59
C VAL A 59 -0.54 1.50 0.40
N SER A 60 -0.65 2.79 0.68
CA SER A 60 -1.92 3.49 0.50
C SER A 60 -2.40 3.43 -0.94
N TRP A 61 -1.51 3.20 -1.89
CA TRP A 61 -1.90 3.08 -3.28
C TRP A 61 -2.71 1.82 -3.57
N TYR A 62 -2.56 0.77 -2.76
CA TYR A 62 -3.30 -0.46 -3.00
C TYR A 62 -4.09 -0.93 -1.77
N ALA A 63 -4.04 -0.22 -0.67
CA ALA A 63 -4.79 -0.56 0.53
C ALA A 63 -6.24 -0.11 0.36
N ASN A 64 -6.97 -0.82 -0.46
CA ASN A 64 -8.35 -0.56 -0.79
C ASN A 64 -9.05 -1.91 -0.95
N PRO A 65 -10.09 -2.20 -0.16
CA PRO A 65 -10.75 -3.50 -0.24
C PRO A 65 -11.32 -3.83 -1.62
N GLU A 66 -11.49 -2.83 -2.48
CA GLU A 66 -12.00 -3.04 -3.83
C GLU A 66 -10.98 -3.66 -4.78
N PHE A 67 -9.69 -3.63 -4.43
CA PHE A 67 -8.68 -4.26 -5.25
C PHE A 67 -8.62 -5.76 -4.96
N ASN A 68 -8.58 -6.58 -6.00
CA ASN A 68 -8.32 -8.01 -5.80
C ASN A 68 -6.82 -8.25 -5.73
N SER A 69 -6.42 -9.48 -5.41
CA SER A 69 -5.01 -9.81 -5.24
C SER A 69 -4.18 -9.54 -6.46
N LEU A 70 -4.71 -9.82 -7.66
CA LEU A 70 -3.94 -9.64 -8.89
C LEU A 70 -3.73 -8.15 -9.20
N GLN A 71 -4.73 -7.32 -8.90
CA GLN A 71 -4.58 -5.88 -9.05
C GLN A 71 -3.52 -5.35 -8.08
N ILE A 72 -3.57 -5.82 -6.85
CA ILE A 72 -2.60 -5.38 -5.84
C ILE A 72 -1.18 -5.73 -6.26
N VAL A 73 -0.98 -6.90 -6.84
CA VAL A 73 0.35 -7.29 -7.31
C VAL A 73 0.87 -6.29 -8.36
N GLN A 74 0.03 -5.87 -9.28
CA GLN A 74 0.46 -4.93 -10.31
C GLN A 74 0.82 -3.56 -9.74
N ILE A 75 0.06 -3.09 -8.75
CA ILE A 75 0.36 -1.81 -8.13
C ILE A 75 1.65 -1.92 -7.32
N LYS A 76 1.78 -2.99 -6.55
CA LYS A 76 2.96 -3.23 -5.74
C LYS A 76 4.23 -3.30 -6.59
N LEU A 77 4.17 -4.03 -7.71
CA LEU A 77 5.31 -4.10 -8.62
C LEU A 77 5.68 -2.72 -9.17
N GLY A 78 4.67 -1.91 -9.49
CA GLY A 78 4.94 -0.55 -9.95
C GLY A 78 5.66 0.28 -8.91
N LEU A 79 5.26 0.15 -7.63
CA LEU A 79 5.93 0.86 -6.55
C LEU A 79 7.37 0.41 -6.40
N ILE A 80 7.62 -0.90 -6.49
CA ILE A 80 8.98 -1.43 -6.42
C ILE A 80 9.83 -0.90 -7.56
N GLN A 81 9.22 -0.70 -8.71
CA GLN A 81 9.93 -0.23 -9.92
C GLN A 81 9.98 1.31 -10.00
N TYR A 82 9.51 2.01 -8.96
CA TYR A 82 9.51 3.47 -8.88
C TYR A 82 8.69 4.12 -10.00
N LEU A 83 7.60 3.46 -10.40
CA LEU A 83 6.72 3.99 -11.43
C LEU A 83 5.62 4.83 -10.80
N ASP A 84 5.02 5.71 -11.60
CA ASP A 84 3.87 6.50 -11.15
C ASP A 84 2.61 5.64 -11.25
N VAL A 85 2.31 4.92 -10.18
CA VAL A 85 1.19 4.00 -10.17
C VAL A 85 -0.16 4.70 -10.18
N SER A 86 -0.18 6.03 -9.94
CA SER A 86 -1.44 6.78 -9.99
C SER A 86 -2.12 6.65 -11.35
N VAL A 87 -1.35 6.35 -12.38
CA VAL A 87 -1.87 6.19 -13.72
C VAL A 87 -2.86 5.01 -13.80
N TYR A 88 -2.58 3.93 -13.05
CA TYR A 88 -3.41 2.73 -13.18
C TYR A 88 -3.97 2.17 -11.86
N ALA A 89 -3.62 2.76 -10.72
CA ALA A 89 -4.07 2.23 -9.42
C ALA A 89 -5.52 2.61 -9.17
N LYS A 90 -6.42 2.02 -9.95
CA LYS A 90 -7.85 2.30 -9.93
C LYS A 90 -8.63 0.99 -9.95
N PRO A 91 -9.61 0.79 -9.06
CA PRO A 91 -10.31 -0.49 -8.98
C PRO A 91 -11.02 -0.90 -10.27
N GLU A 92 -11.41 0.05 -11.09
CA GLU A 92 -12.13 -0.24 -12.33
C GLU A 92 -11.21 -0.77 -13.44
N ILE A 93 -9.90 -0.69 -13.27
CA ILE A 93 -8.96 -1.19 -14.27
C ILE A 93 -8.59 -2.62 -13.89
N ASN A 94 -8.86 -3.60 -14.78
CA ASN A 94 -8.54 -4.98 -14.46
C ASN A 94 -7.02 -5.21 -14.44
N TRP A 95 -6.60 -6.29 -13.82
CA TRP A 95 -5.17 -6.52 -13.58
C TRP A 95 -4.36 -6.68 -14.88
N MET A 96 -4.99 -7.23 -15.94
CA MET A 96 -4.28 -7.41 -17.21
C MET A 96 -3.99 -6.07 -17.87
N LYS A 97 -4.95 -5.16 -17.80
CA LYS A 97 -4.74 -3.82 -18.31
C LYS A 97 -3.72 -3.08 -17.45
N MET A 98 -3.79 -3.25 -16.13
CA MET A 98 -2.78 -2.68 -15.23
C MET A 98 -1.39 -3.16 -15.60
N ASN A 99 -1.26 -4.45 -15.89
CA ASN A 99 0.04 -5.03 -16.28
C ASN A 99 0.59 -4.35 -17.54
N ARG A 100 -0.26 -4.17 -18.54
CA ARG A 100 0.18 -3.49 -19.77
C ARG A 100 0.59 -2.05 -19.51
N MET A 101 -0.19 -1.36 -18.71
CA MET A 101 0.10 0.04 -18.39
C MET A 101 1.42 0.15 -17.60
N ARG A 102 1.64 -0.76 -16.66
CA ARG A 102 2.87 -0.81 -15.90
C ARG A 102 4.07 -1.06 -16.80
N GLU A 103 3.93 -2.00 -17.73
CA GLU A 103 5.03 -2.32 -18.65
C GLU A 103 5.34 -1.14 -19.56
N GLU A 104 4.32 -0.41 -20.00
CA GLU A 104 4.56 0.78 -20.81
C GLU A 104 5.28 1.87 -20.04
N LEU A 105 4.88 2.07 -18.78
CA LEU A 105 5.57 3.05 -17.93
C LEU A 105 7.02 2.64 -17.70
N LEU A 106 7.25 1.36 -17.51
CA LEU A 106 8.60 0.85 -17.30
C LEU A 106 9.46 1.08 -18.52
N LYS A 107 8.94 0.84 -19.71
CA LYS A 107 9.67 1.07 -20.95
C LYS A 107 10.07 2.53 -21.09
N LYS A 108 9.17 3.44 -20.77
CA LYS A 108 9.47 4.85 -20.87
C LYS A 108 10.57 5.25 -19.89
N GLN A 109 10.55 4.64 -18.70
CA GLN A 109 11.53 4.97 -17.68
C GLN A 109 12.93 4.49 -18.08
N ILE A 110 13.02 3.32 -18.70
CA ILE A 110 14.30 2.76 -19.06
C ILE A 110 14.76 3.26 -20.42
N GLY A 111 13.85 3.43 -21.29
CA GLY A 111 14.12 3.78 -22.65
C GLY A 111 14.28 5.22 -22.86
#